data_a1c77f8b0aedda34e8ee230231d8e831
#
_entry.id   a1c77f8b0aedda34e8ee230231d8e831
#
_cell.length_a   1.000
_cell.length_b   1.000
_cell.length_c   1.000
_cell.angle_alpha   90.00
_cell.angle_beta   90.00
_cell.angle_gamma   90.00
#
_symmetry.space_group_name_H-M   'P 1'
#
loop_
_entity.id
_entity.type
_entity.pdbx_description
1 polymer ?
#
loop_
_entity_poly.entity_id
_entity_poly.type
_entity_poly.pdbx_seq_one_letter_code
_entity_poly.pdbx_strand_id
1 'polypeptide(L)'
;MSQRAAPHDESERDALDPYGAATHAVFNQPTELVDFNLFSGDAALQDGVAREGTGWASNELAALGARLGSAETLELGSLANRNPPELDTHDRYGNRVDLVRYHPSYHQLMRLAVEQGLHASPWTEPRPGAHVARAARYYMQAQVEAGHGCPITMTFAATPSLAKEPDLARHWLPKIHARVYDPRNIPAAEKQGLTIGMAMTEKQGGSDVRANTTRAIALGRDAMGEAYELVGHKFFVSAPMCDAFLTLAQAPGGLTCFLAPRWRPDGTKNPIQIVRLKRKMGNVSNASSETEWRGALAWRVGPEGRGVATILEMVAATRFDCMIGSSAGMRMAAAQALDHCRQRKAFGALLIDQPAMRAVLADLALEAEASLALTLRVARALDNRAAEPREDAFARIAAPLGKYWICKRTPAHAYEAMECLGGSGAMEDSPMPRLYREAPINAIWEGSGNVQCLDVLRAISRAPQAFDAYFAEIDSARGANRALDAHVAALKDDMRDLGDFEERARDLCDRLALALQASVMVRNAPAASADAFCAARLEGRGARNWGALPKGLDLAEIVKRALPR
;
A
#
# COMPACT_ATOMS: atom_id res chain seq x y z
N MET A 1 -26.88 13.19 -9.85
CA MET A 1 -27.22 13.02 -11.28
C MET A 1 -26.36 14.00 -12.08
N SER A 2 -25.17 13.56 -12.49
CA SER A 2 -24.33 14.31 -13.43
C SER A 2 -24.89 14.09 -14.83
N GLN A 3 -25.44 15.13 -15.43
CA GLN A 3 -25.85 15.08 -16.82
C GLN A 3 -24.59 14.97 -17.69
N ARG A 4 -24.46 13.88 -18.42
CA ARG A 4 -23.54 13.79 -19.56
C ARG A 4 -23.90 14.92 -20.52
N ALA A 5 -22.99 15.88 -20.72
CA ALA A 5 -23.13 16.86 -21.74
C ALA A 5 -23.10 16.16 -23.11
N ALA A 6 -24.24 16.06 -23.76
CA ALA A 6 -24.33 15.71 -25.17
C ALA A 6 -23.61 16.79 -26.02
N PRO A 7 -23.11 16.45 -27.23
CA PRO A 7 -22.55 17.45 -28.13
C PRO A 7 -23.64 18.49 -28.42
N HIS A 8 -23.42 19.73 -27.98
CA HIS A 8 -24.34 20.82 -28.21
C HIS A 8 -24.40 21.15 -29.71
N ASP A 9 -25.61 21.24 -30.24
CA ASP A 9 -25.90 21.78 -31.56
C ASP A 9 -25.47 23.25 -31.61
N GLU A 10 -24.80 23.67 -32.69
CA GLU A 10 -24.32 25.05 -32.85
C GLU A 10 -25.45 26.09 -32.80
N SER A 11 -26.70 25.71 -33.11
CA SER A 11 -27.86 26.57 -33.07
C SER A 11 -28.37 26.96 -31.68
N GLU A 12 -28.04 26.17 -30.63
CA GLU A 12 -28.43 26.49 -29.24
C GLU A 12 -27.42 27.39 -28.51
N ARG A 13 -26.21 27.56 -29.06
CA ARG A 13 -25.12 28.35 -28.45
C ARG A 13 -25.35 29.86 -28.49
N ASP A 14 -25.96 30.35 -29.56
CA ASP A 14 -26.22 31.79 -29.73
C ASP A 14 -27.29 32.34 -28.76
N ALA A 15 -28.14 31.47 -28.21
CA ALA A 15 -29.21 31.85 -27.29
C ALA A 15 -28.75 32.03 -25.83
N LEU A 16 -27.54 31.55 -25.45
CA LEU A 16 -27.02 31.52 -24.07
C LEU A 16 -25.85 32.49 -23.82
N ASP A 17 -25.38 33.22 -24.82
CA ASP A 17 -24.33 34.24 -24.64
C ASP A 17 -24.94 35.63 -24.39
N PRO A 18 -25.10 36.08 -23.13
CA PRO A 18 -25.68 37.38 -22.81
C PRO A 18 -24.83 38.57 -23.27
N TYR A 19 -23.60 38.32 -23.73
CA TYR A 19 -22.65 39.36 -24.14
C TYR A 19 -22.40 39.40 -25.64
N GLY A 20 -22.91 38.42 -26.42
CA GLY A 20 -22.76 38.35 -27.88
C GLY A 20 -21.30 38.23 -28.36
N ALA A 21 -20.41 37.73 -27.50
CA ALA A 21 -18.97 37.68 -27.77
C ALA A 21 -18.34 36.37 -27.26
N ALA A 22 -18.82 35.21 -27.74
CA ALA A 22 -18.22 33.92 -27.45
C ALA A 22 -16.75 33.92 -27.90
N THR A 23 -15.83 33.64 -26.94
CA THR A 23 -14.38 33.64 -27.22
C THR A 23 -13.92 32.32 -27.82
N HIS A 24 -14.58 31.20 -27.47
CA HIS A 24 -14.21 29.83 -27.90
C HIS A 24 -15.33 28.82 -27.62
N ALA A 25 -15.24 27.68 -28.27
CA ALA A 25 -15.99 26.48 -27.91
C ALA A 25 -15.08 25.50 -27.17
N VAL A 26 -15.59 24.86 -26.13
CA VAL A 26 -14.85 23.81 -25.42
C VAL A 26 -14.95 22.49 -26.20
N PHE A 27 -13.82 21.99 -26.68
CA PHE A 27 -13.74 20.75 -27.44
C PHE A 27 -12.44 20.01 -27.15
N ASN A 28 -12.33 18.73 -27.55
CA ASN A 28 -11.13 17.89 -27.38
C ASN A 28 -10.65 17.82 -25.92
N GLN A 29 -11.57 17.82 -24.97
CA GLN A 29 -11.31 17.61 -23.56
C GLN A 29 -11.73 16.18 -23.18
N PRO A 30 -10.85 15.37 -22.60
CA PRO A 30 -11.19 14.06 -22.06
C PRO A 30 -12.22 14.18 -20.93
N THR A 31 -13.12 13.24 -20.85
CA THR A 31 -14.00 13.08 -19.69
C THR A 31 -13.24 12.43 -18.55
N GLU A 32 -13.71 12.64 -17.33
CA GLU A 32 -13.14 11.99 -16.16
C GLU A 32 -13.31 10.45 -16.22
N LEU A 33 -12.30 9.73 -15.75
CA LEU A 33 -12.36 8.28 -15.60
C LEU A 33 -13.13 7.93 -14.32
N VAL A 34 -14.43 7.77 -14.45
CA VAL A 34 -15.38 7.39 -13.39
C VAL A 34 -16.36 6.33 -13.89
N ASP A 35 -17.11 5.73 -12.99
CA ASP A 35 -18.13 4.71 -13.29
C ASP A 35 -17.57 3.52 -14.09
N PHE A 36 -16.38 3.09 -13.75
CA PHE A 36 -15.72 1.91 -14.33
C PHE A 36 -15.45 0.86 -13.25
N ASN A 37 -15.32 -0.39 -13.66
CA ASN A 37 -15.12 -1.47 -12.69
C ASN A 37 -13.62 -1.73 -12.46
N LEU A 38 -13.14 -1.50 -11.23
CA LEU A 38 -11.73 -1.68 -10.87
C LEU A 38 -11.25 -3.14 -10.93
N PHE A 39 -12.14 -4.12 -10.91
CA PHE A 39 -11.80 -5.54 -11.07
C PHE A 39 -11.94 -6.00 -12.52
N SER A 40 -13.13 -5.92 -13.10
CA SER A 40 -13.37 -6.39 -14.48
C SER A 40 -12.74 -5.52 -15.54
N GLY A 41 -12.38 -4.28 -15.21
CA GLY A 41 -11.58 -3.36 -16.05
C GLY A 41 -10.07 -3.53 -15.91
N ASP A 42 -9.58 -4.50 -15.12
CA ASP A 42 -8.17 -4.80 -14.94
C ASP A 42 -7.87 -6.27 -15.24
N ALA A 43 -7.44 -6.56 -16.48
CA ALA A 43 -7.16 -7.91 -16.93
C ALA A 43 -6.02 -8.55 -16.12
N ALA A 44 -5.01 -7.77 -15.71
CA ALA A 44 -3.89 -8.28 -14.92
C ALA A 44 -4.34 -8.72 -13.51
N LEU A 45 -5.28 -7.99 -12.90
CA LEU A 45 -5.86 -8.36 -11.62
C LEU A 45 -6.71 -9.63 -11.73
N GLN A 46 -7.55 -9.73 -12.75
CA GLN A 46 -8.39 -10.93 -12.97
C GLN A 46 -7.53 -12.18 -13.17
N ASP A 47 -6.54 -12.10 -14.07
CA ASP A 47 -5.61 -13.20 -14.35
C ASP A 47 -4.81 -13.58 -13.09
N GLY A 48 -4.35 -12.58 -12.34
CA GLY A 48 -3.62 -12.79 -11.10
C GLY A 48 -4.45 -13.50 -10.03
N VAL A 49 -5.68 -13.08 -9.80
CA VAL A 49 -6.63 -13.71 -8.86
C VAL A 49 -6.94 -15.15 -9.27
N ALA A 50 -7.17 -15.40 -10.55
CA ALA A 50 -7.41 -16.74 -11.08
C ALA A 50 -6.19 -17.66 -10.93
N ARG A 51 -5.00 -17.15 -11.32
CA ARG A 51 -3.73 -17.86 -11.25
C ARG A 51 -3.37 -18.30 -9.83
N GLU A 52 -3.58 -17.43 -8.85
CA GLU A 52 -3.25 -17.73 -7.46
C GLU A 52 -4.37 -18.51 -6.72
N GLY A 53 -5.28 -19.14 -7.48
CA GLY A 53 -6.29 -20.05 -6.94
C GLY A 53 -7.45 -19.37 -6.20
N THR A 54 -7.68 -18.09 -6.46
CA THR A 54 -8.68 -17.29 -5.74
C THR A 54 -9.89 -16.92 -6.60
N GLY A 55 -10.12 -17.66 -7.69
CA GLY A 55 -11.26 -17.46 -8.60
C GLY A 55 -12.63 -17.50 -7.91
N TRP A 56 -12.75 -18.15 -6.74
CA TRP A 56 -13.94 -18.16 -5.91
C TRP A 56 -14.40 -16.76 -5.46
N ALA A 57 -13.48 -15.78 -5.38
CA ALA A 57 -13.80 -14.41 -4.97
C ALA A 57 -14.21 -13.50 -6.14
N SER A 58 -14.13 -13.96 -7.39
CA SER A 58 -14.27 -13.09 -8.58
C SER A 58 -15.58 -12.31 -8.62
N ASN A 59 -16.72 -12.91 -8.24
CA ASN A 59 -18.01 -12.23 -8.24
C ASN A 59 -18.07 -11.12 -7.18
N GLU A 60 -17.55 -11.37 -5.97
CA GLU A 60 -17.48 -10.38 -4.91
C GLU A 60 -16.52 -9.24 -5.28
N LEU A 61 -15.37 -9.58 -5.89
CA LEU A 61 -14.38 -8.60 -6.35
C LEU A 61 -14.95 -7.74 -7.48
N ALA A 62 -15.74 -8.31 -8.40
CA ALA A 62 -16.40 -7.56 -9.46
C ALA A 62 -17.47 -6.60 -8.89
N ALA A 63 -18.27 -7.04 -7.93
CA ALA A 63 -19.25 -6.18 -7.26
C ALA A 63 -18.57 -5.03 -6.49
N LEU A 64 -17.49 -5.35 -5.77
CA LEU A 64 -16.68 -4.34 -5.08
C LEU A 64 -16.01 -3.38 -6.05
N GLY A 65 -15.44 -3.89 -7.15
CA GLY A 65 -14.78 -3.09 -8.17
C GLY A 65 -15.72 -2.07 -8.82
N ALA A 66 -16.97 -2.45 -9.10
CA ALA A 66 -18.00 -1.54 -9.59
C ALA A 66 -18.33 -0.44 -8.57
N ARG A 67 -18.48 -0.80 -7.29
CA ARG A 67 -18.73 0.17 -6.21
C ARG A 67 -17.58 1.16 -6.04
N LEU A 68 -16.34 0.67 -6.02
CA LEU A 68 -15.15 1.50 -5.81
C LEU A 68 -14.83 2.40 -7.00
N GLY A 69 -15.15 1.98 -8.23
CA GLY A 69 -14.94 2.78 -9.43
C GLY A 69 -16.08 3.75 -9.74
N SER A 70 -17.13 3.81 -8.91
CA SER A 70 -18.21 4.79 -9.09
C SER A 70 -17.72 6.22 -8.84
N ALA A 71 -18.31 7.18 -9.56
CA ALA A 71 -18.04 8.61 -9.39
C ALA A 71 -18.19 9.04 -7.91
N GLU A 72 -19.24 8.55 -7.23
CA GLU A 72 -19.49 8.82 -5.82
C GLU A 72 -18.32 8.37 -4.93
N THR A 73 -17.84 7.14 -5.12
CA THR A 73 -16.76 6.59 -4.26
C THR A 73 -15.41 7.24 -4.56
N LEU A 74 -15.09 7.53 -5.82
CA LEU A 74 -13.87 8.23 -6.20
C LEU A 74 -13.84 9.65 -5.63
N GLU A 75 -15.00 10.35 -5.62
CA GLU A 75 -15.11 11.67 -4.98
C GLU A 75 -14.91 11.64 -3.46
N LEU A 76 -15.29 10.54 -2.76
CA LEU A 76 -14.94 10.41 -1.34
C LEU A 76 -13.43 10.50 -1.11
N GLY A 77 -12.62 9.88 -1.99
CA GLY A 77 -11.17 9.96 -1.94
C GLY A 77 -10.65 11.39 -2.13
N SER A 78 -11.20 12.12 -3.09
CA SER A 78 -10.87 13.53 -3.35
C SER A 78 -11.23 14.42 -2.17
N LEU A 79 -12.44 14.28 -1.65
CA LEU A 79 -12.92 15.06 -0.49
C LEU A 79 -12.11 14.80 0.77
N ALA A 80 -11.76 13.54 1.05
CA ALA A 80 -10.94 13.21 2.22
C ALA A 80 -9.55 13.86 2.15
N ASN A 81 -8.95 13.98 0.96
CA ASN A 81 -7.64 14.61 0.80
C ASN A 81 -7.71 16.16 0.77
N ARG A 82 -8.76 16.74 0.20
CA ARG A 82 -8.96 18.20 0.20
C ARG A 82 -9.29 18.75 1.60
N ASN A 83 -9.77 17.90 2.51
CA ASN A 83 -10.14 18.25 3.88
C ASN A 83 -9.28 17.45 4.88
N PRO A 84 -8.03 17.85 5.13
CA PRO A 84 -7.15 17.16 6.04
C PRO A 84 -7.68 17.15 7.48
N PRO A 85 -7.30 16.15 8.31
CA PRO A 85 -7.76 16.07 9.68
C PRO A 85 -7.28 17.25 10.54
N GLU A 86 -8.12 17.66 11.48
CA GLU A 86 -7.90 18.75 12.42
C GLU A 86 -7.77 18.23 13.85
N LEU A 87 -6.95 18.91 14.68
CA LEU A 87 -6.70 18.54 16.07
C LEU A 87 -7.27 19.57 17.03
N ASP A 88 -8.13 19.11 17.93
CA ASP A 88 -8.51 19.82 19.14
C ASP A 88 -7.76 19.23 20.34
N THR A 89 -6.82 19.95 20.89
CA THR A 89 -6.07 19.51 22.08
C THR A 89 -6.87 19.72 23.36
N HIS A 90 -7.67 20.78 23.41
CA HIS A 90 -8.50 21.17 24.57
C HIS A 90 -9.91 21.55 24.14
N ASP A 91 -10.86 21.33 25.02
CA ASP A 91 -12.21 21.86 24.87
C ASP A 91 -12.28 23.38 25.23
N ARG A 92 -13.46 23.98 25.09
CA ARG A 92 -13.66 25.40 25.40
C ARG A 92 -13.47 25.76 26.89
N TYR A 93 -13.39 24.77 27.76
CA TYR A 93 -13.19 24.97 29.21
C TYR A 93 -11.73 24.73 29.62
N GLY A 94 -10.84 24.37 28.69
CA GLY A 94 -9.45 24.06 28.96
C GLY A 94 -9.18 22.61 29.36
N ASN A 95 -10.18 21.72 29.34
CA ASN A 95 -9.95 20.28 29.55
C ASN A 95 -9.26 19.66 28.33
N ARG A 96 -8.26 18.83 28.58
CA ARG A 96 -7.54 18.18 27.52
C ARG A 96 -8.36 17.06 26.91
N VAL A 97 -8.63 17.14 25.58
CA VAL A 97 -9.46 16.17 24.83
C VAL A 97 -8.68 15.37 23.80
N ASP A 98 -7.61 15.93 23.21
CA ASP A 98 -6.80 15.30 22.16
C ASP A 98 -7.67 14.59 21.10
N LEU A 99 -8.60 15.33 20.52
CA LEU A 99 -9.56 14.85 19.54
C LEU A 99 -9.07 15.22 18.14
N VAL A 100 -8.93 14.24 17.26
CA VAL A 100 -8.72 14.48 15.83
C VAL A 100 -10.04 14.28 15.11
N ARG A 101 -10.47 15.32 14.40
CA ARG A 101 -11.65 15.29 13.53
C ARG A 101 -11.24 14.98 12.11
N TYR A 102 -11.94 14.04 11.51
CA TYR A 102 -11.79 13.68 10.12
C TYR A 102 -13.02 14.12 9.33
N HIS A 103 -12.84 14.40 8.03
CA HIS A 103 -13.95 14.66 7.14
C HIS A 103 -14.88 13.43 7.03
N PRO A 104 -16.21 13.58 6.88
CA PRO A 104 -17.16 12.46 6.75
C PRO A 104 -16.78 11.45 5.65
N SER A 105 -16.19 11.90 4.55
CA SER A 105 -15.71 11.02 3.46
C SER A 105 -14.64 10.02 3.93
N TYR A 106 -13.71 10.43 4.81
CA TYR A 106 -12.75 9.51 5.41
C TYR A 106 -13.45 8.40 6.21
N HIS A 107 -14.46 8.74 7.00
CA HIS A 107 -15.22 7.75 7.76
C HIS A 107 -16.01 6.80 6.86
N GLN A 108 -16.49 7.26 5.69
CA GLN A 108 -17.14 6.39 4.70
C GLN A 108 -16.14 5.41 4.06
N LEU A 109 -14.95 5.87 3.69
CA LEU A 109 -13.87 5.02 3.18
C LEU A 109 -13.44 3.97 4.20
N MET A 110 -13.28 4.35 5.47
CA MET A 110 -12.99 3.43 6.58
C MET A 110 -14.09 2.37 6.74
N ARG A 111 -15.36 2.80 6.68
CA ARG A 111 -16.51 1.87 6.77
C ARG A 111 -16.48 0.86 5.64
N LEU A 112 -16.30 1.31 4.40
CA LEU A 112 -16.16 0.44 3.24
C LEU A 112 -15.05 -0.60 3.43
N ALA A 113 -13.87 -0.17 3.86
CA ALA A 113 -12.73 -1.05 4.07
C ALA A 113 -12.99 -2.10 5.17
N VAL A 114 -13.61 -1.70 6.29
CA VAL A 114 -13.91 -2.60 7.41
C VAL A 114 -15.02 -3.58 7.05
N GLU A 115 -16.09 -3.15 6.41
CA GLU A 115 -17.18 -4.01 5.91
C GLU A 115 -16.66 -5.09 4.95
N GLN A 116 -15.68 -4.76 4.11
CA GLN A 116 -15.03 -5.69 3.20
C GLN A 116 -13.95 -6.58 3.87
N GLY A 117 -13.75 -6.44 5.17
CA GLY A 117 -12.83 -7.26 5.95
C GLY A 117 -11.35 -7.02 5.65
N LEU A 118 -10.96 -5.86 5.10
CA LEU A 118 -9.57 -5.57 4.75
C LEU A 118 -8.63 -5.62 5.96
N HIS A 119 -9.16 -5.37 7.14
CA HIS A 119 -8.45 -5.39 8.42
C HIS A 119 -8.36 -6.77 9.09
N ALA A 120 -9.08 -7.80 8.60
CA ALA A 120 -9.20 -9.04 9.35
C ALA A 120 -9.46 -10.32 8.53
N SER A 121 -9.95 -10.23 7.28
CA SER A 121 -10.54 -11.40 6.58
C SER A 121 -9.68 -12.67 6.54
N PRO A 122 -8.34 -12.68 6.32
CA PRO A 122 -7.54 -13.89 6.37
C PRO A 122 -7.47 -14.55 7.75
N TRP A 123 -7.65 -13.77 8.82
CA TRP A 123 -7.62 -14.26 10.20
C TRP A 123 -8.96 -14.84 10.65
N THR A 124 -10.06 -14.28 10.15
CA THR A 124 -11.43 -14.67 10.53
C THR A 124 -12.04 -15.72 9.62
N GLU A 125 -11.60 -15.76 8.37
CA GLU A 125 -12.10 -16.66 7.33
C GLU A 125 -10.92 -17.35 6.61
N PRO A 126 -10.10 -18.13 7.37
CA PRO A 126 -8.94 -18.78 6.79
C PRO A 126 -9.36 -19.84 5.78
N ARG A 127 -8.90 -19.67 4.54
CA ARG A 127 -9.09 -20.62 3.45
C ARG A 127 -8.03 -20.39 2.37
N PRO A 128 -7.77 -21.34 1.48
CA PRO A 128 -6.84 -21.13 0.37
C PRO A 128 -7.18 -19.87 -0.43
N GLY A 129 -6.21 -18.98 -0.61
CA GLY A 129 -6.36 -17.71 -1.32
C GLY A 129 -6.97 -16.55 -0.50
N ALA A 130 -7.11 -16.68 0.83
CA ALA A 130 -7.67 -15.61 1.67
C ALA A 130 -6.81 -14.33 1.65
N HIS A 131 -5.48 -14.46 1.69
CA HIS A 131 -4.56 -13.33 1.56
C HIS A 131 -4.56 -12.73 0.15
N VAL A 132 -4.67 -13.56 -0.89
CA VAL A 132 -4.80 -13.09 -2.28
C VAL A 132 -6.11 -12.31 -2.46
N ALA A 133 -7.25 -12.81 -1.95
CA ALA A 133 -8.53 -12.10 -2.01
C ALA A 133 -8.48 -10.77 -1.25
N ARG A 134 -7.86 -10.75 -0.06
CA ARG A 134 -7.64 -9.51 0.69
C ARG A 134 -6.75 -8.54 -0.08
N ALA A 135 -5.66 -9.02 -0.66
CA ALA A 135 -4.76 -8.19 -1.44
C ALA A 135 -5.47 -7.55 -2.65
N ALA A 136 -6.32 -8.31 -3.35
CA ALA A 136 -7.12 -7.79 -4.46
C ALA A 136 -8.12 -6.72 -4.01
N ARG A 137 -8.83 -6.91 -2.88
CA ARG A 137 -9.73 -5.91 -2.29
C ARG A 137 -8.96 -4.65 -1.88
N TYR A 138 -7.83 -4.81 -1.19
CA TYR A 138 -6.98 -3.69 -0.75
C TYR A 138 -6.40 -2.93 -1.95
N TYR A 139 -5.96 -3.63 -3.00
CA TYR A 139 -5.46 -3.04 -4.24
C TYR A 139 -6.51 -2.15 -4.93
N MET A 140 -7.75 -2.59 -5.00
CA MET A 140 -8.84 -1.77 -5.55
C MET A 140 -9.17 -0.57 -4.63
N GLN A 141 -9.24 -0.79 -3.32
CA GLN A 141 -9.53 0.26 -2.36
C GLN A 141 -8.45 1.36 -2.34
N ALA A 142 -7.17 0.98 -2.44
CA ALA A 142 -6.05 1.90 -2.47
C ALA A 142 -5.99 2.75 -3.76
N GLN A 143 -6.64 2.33 -4.85
CA GLN A 143 -6.80 3.15 -6.05
C GLN A 143 -7.77 4.31 -5.83
N VAL A 144 -8.73 4.17 -4.94
CA VAL A 144 -9.65 5.24 -4.56
C VAL A 144 -8.94 6.29 -3.70
N GLU A 145 -8.28 5.83 -2.63
CA GLU A 145 -7.61 6.71 -1.69
C GLU A 145 -6.62 5.91 -0.81
N ALA A 146 -5.43 6.43 -0.59
CA ALA A 146 -4.36 5.72 0.10
C ALA A 146 -4.38 5.91 1.64
N GLY A 147 -4.83 7.06 2.15
CA GLY A 147 -4.64 7.46 3.54
C GLY A 147 -5.40 6.59 4.53
N HIS A 148 -6.68 6.30 4.27
CA HIS A 148 -7.49 5.44 5.14
C HIS A 148 -6.97 4.00 5.21
N GLY A 149 -6.14 3.57 4.24
CA GLY A 149 -5.47 2.28 4.26
C GLY A 149 -4.50 2.10 5.43
N CYS A 150 -3.96 3.21 5.98
CA CYS A 150 -2.98 3.15 7.07
C CYS A 150 -3.53 2.51 8.37
N PRO A 151 -4.64 2.96 8.98
CA PRO A 151 -5.23 2.27 10.13
C PRO A 151 -5.74 0.85 9.79
N ILE A 152 -6.18 0.61 8.57
CA ILE A 152 -6.60 -0.72 8.11
C ILE A 152 -5.41 -1.71 8.12
N THR A 153 -4.27 -1.33 7.56
CA THR A 153 -3.08 -2.20 7.56
C THR A 153 -2.52 -2.42 8.95
N MET A 154 -2.48 -1.40 9.81
CA MET A 154 -2.02 -1.54 11.19
C MET A 154 -2.93 -2.47 12.00
N THR A 155 -4.25 -2.36 11.83
CA THR A 155 -5.23 -3.23 12.49
C THR A 155 -5.08 -4.69 12.02
N PHE A 156 -4.95 -4.92 10.71
CA PHE A 156 -4.68 -6.24 10.14
C PHE A 156 -3.41 -6.87 10.71
N ALA A 157 -2.35 -6.10 10.72
CA ALA A 157 -1.01 -6.55 11.10
C ALA A 157 -0.84 -6.80 12.60
N ALA A 158 -1.70 -6.22 13.45
CA ALA A 158 -1.62 -6.39 14.90
C ALA A 158 -2.01 -7.80 15.38
N THR A 159 -2.85 -8.51 14.62
CA THR A 159 -3.40 -9.83 15.02
C THR A 159 -2.32 -10.85 15.41
N PRO A 160 -1.29 -11.15 14.61
CA PRO A 160 -0.30 -12.17 14.97
C PRO A 160 0.54 -11.79 16.20
N SER A 161 0.77 -10.51 16.45
CA SER A 161 1.47 -10.05 17.65
C SER A 161 0.59 -10.19 18.90
N LEU A 162 -0.68 -9.78 18.83
CA LEU A 162 -1.61 -9.87 19.95
C LEU A 162 -1.98 -11.33 20.29
N ALA A 163 -2.04 -12.21 19.31
CA ALA A 163 -2.32 -13.64 19.52
C ALA A 163 -1.30 -14.36 20.43
N LYS A 164 -0.12 -13.77 20.64
CA LYS A 164 0.90 -14.30 21.57
C LYS A 164 0.55 -14.11 23.03
N GLU A 165 -0.39 -13.21 23.36
CA GLU A 165 -0.84 -12.94 24.72
C GLU A 165 -2.32 -13.33 24.88
N PRO A 166 -2.62 -14.53 25.40
CA PRO A 166 -3.98 -15.07 25.40
C PRO A 166 -5.01 -14.18 26.14
N ASP A 167 -4.61 -13.49 27.20
CA ASP A 167 -5.49 -12.62 27.96
C ASP A 167 -5.85 -11.36 27.13
N LEU A 168 -4.87 -10.71 26.51
CA LEU A 168 -5.11 -9.61 25.59
C LEU A 168 -5.91 -10.05 24.35
N ALA A 169 -5.53 -11.17 23.75
CA ALA A 169 -6.20 -11.71 22.58
C ALA A 169 -7.70 -11.91 22.81
N ARG A 170 -8.06 -12.52 23.94
CA ARG A 170 -9.46 -12.78 24.32
C ARG A 170 -10.31 -11.51 24.42
N HIS A 171 -9.72 -10.42 24.89
CA HIS A 171 -10.44 -9.16 25.08
C HIS A 171 -10.46 -8.28 23.83
N TRP A 172 -9.39 -8.27 23.04
CA TRP A 172 -9.21 -7.33 21.94
C TRP A 172 -9.55 -7.91 20.56
N LEU A 173 -9.12 -9.14 20.24
CA LEU A 173 -9.27 -9.69 18.90
C LEU A 173 -10.73 -9.82 18.42
N PRO A 174 -11.73 -10.18 19.24
CA PRO A 174 -13.11 -10.25 18.77
C PRO A 174 -13.62 -8.93 18.18
N LYS A 175 -13.25 -7.79 18.80
CA LYS A 175 -13.65 -6.47 18.34
C LYS A 175 -12.73 -5.91 17.25
N ILE A 176 -11.44 -6.26 17.26
CA ILE A 176 -10.50 -5.95 16.16
C ILE A 176 -10.95 -6.63 14.87
N HIS A 177 -11.48 -7.84 14.96
CA HIS A 177 -11.94 -8.62 13.81
C HIS A 177 -13.39 -8.31 13.38
N ALA A 178 -14.12 -7.50 14.16
CA ALA A 178 -15.49 -7.17 13.83
C ALA A 178 -15.59 -6.35 12.53
N ARG A 179 -16.51 -6.70 11.65
CA ARG A 179 -16.76 -5.96 10.39
C ARG A 179 -17.62 -4.70 10.62
N VAL A 180 -17.35 -4.02 11.73
CA VAL A 180 -18.03 -2.79 12.15
C VAL A 180 -17.00 -1.70 12.41
N TYR A 181 -17.08 -0.62 11.64
CA TYR A 181 -16.28 0.58 11.91
C TYR A 181 -17.00 1.49 12.92
N ASP A 182 -16.39 1.66 14.08
CA ASP A 182 -16.93 2.49 15.17
C ASP A 182 -16.00 3.69 15.45
N PRO A 183 -16.29 4.87 14.88
CA PRO A 183 -15.43 6.06 15.01
C PRO A 183 -15.59 6.81 16.35
N ARG A 184 -16.47 6.36 17.25
CA ARG A 184 -16.74 7.06 18.50
C ARG A 184 -15.50 7.17 19.39
N ASN A 185 -15.34 8.33 20.04
CA ASN A 185 -14.23 8.58 20.97
C ASN A 185 -14.62 8.17 22.40
N ILE A 186 -14.75 6.87 22.64
CA ILE A 186 -15.19 6.26 23.89
C ILE A 186 -14.30 5.06 24.25
N PRO A 187 -14.36 4.52 25.48
CA PRO A 187 -13.64 3.31 25.88
C PRO A 187 -13.88 2.12 24.96
N ALA A 188 -12.82 1.32 24.72
CA ALA A 188 -12.87 0.15 23.84
C ALA A 188 -13.95 -0.87 24.26
N ALA A 189 -14.25 -0.98 25.54
CA ALA A 189 -15.28 -1.87 26.06
C ALA A 189 -16.69 -1.54 25.53
N GLU A 190 -16.96 -0.27 25.23
CA GLU A 190 -18.27 0.24 24.79
C GLU A 190 -18.40 0.27 23.25
N LYS A 191 -17.32 -0.03 22.51
CA LYS A 191 -17.30 -0.03 21.05
C LYS A 191 -17.67 -1.39 20.47
N GLN A 192 -18.20 -1.38 19.24
CA GLN A 192 -18.54 -2.59 18.50
C GLN A 192 -17.37 -3.11 17.64
N GLY A 193 -16.52 -2.22 17.17
CA GLY A 193 -15.32 -2.52 16.38
C GLY A 193 -14.17 -1.65 16.84
N LEU A 194 -12.93 -2.18 16.76
CA LEU A 194 -11.71 -1.52 17.20
C LEU A 194 -10.68 -1.44 16.10
N THR A 195 -9.88 -0.38 16.14
CA THR A 195 -8.71 -0.18 15.29
C THR A 195 -7.43 -0.12 16.12
N ILE A 196 -6.34 -0.65 15.58
CA ILE A 196 -5.02 -0.65 16.22
C ILE A 196 -4.05 0.19 15.41
N GLY A 197 -3.32 1.07 16.11
CA GLY A 197 -2.24 1.84 15.55
C GLY A 197 -0.85 1.31 15.92
N MET A 198 0.19 1.97 15.39
CA MET A 198 1.59 1.72 15.73
C MET A 198 2.26 3.00 16.22
N ALA A 199 3.07 2.90 17.28
CA ALA A 199 3.80 4.01 17.86
C ALA A 199 5.25 3.60 18.19
N MET A 200 6.10 3.44 17.14
CA MET A 200 7.47 2.93 17.32
C MET A 200 8.53 4.02 17.27
N THR A 201 8.41 4.95 16.32
CA THR A 201 9.43 5.98 16.03
C THR A 201 9.48 7.03 17.14
N GLU A 202 10.69 7.35 17.59
CA GLU A 202 10.98 8.47 18.48
C GLU A 202 11.77 9.57 17.73
N LYS A 203 11.99 10.76 18.34
CA LYS A 203 12.65 11.88 17.67
C LYS A 203 14.05 11.56 17.17
N GLN A 204 14.80 10.74 17.92
CA GLN A 204 16.17 10.34 17.59
C GLN A 204 16.27 9.28 16.48
N GLY A 205 15.17 8.61 16.13
CA GLY A 205 15.18 7.66 15.02
C GLY A 205 13.98 6.71 14.95
N GLY A 206 13.76 6.16 13.76
CA GLY A 206 12.71 5.17 13.48
C GLY A 206 13.27 3.87 12.91
N SER A 207 14.38 3.92 12.15
CA SER A 207 15.03 2.70 11.64
C SER A 207 15.79 1.95 12.72
N ASP A 208 16.46 2.66 13.62
CA ASP A 208 17.11 2.09 14.80
C ASP A 208 16.23 2.25 16.05
N VAL A 209 15.19 1.41 16.13
CA VAL A 209 14.26 1.41 17.28
C VAL A 209 14.93 0.97 18.60
N ARG A 210 16.13 0.40 18.57
CA ARG A 210 16.86 0.01 19.78
C ARG A 210 17.34 1.22 20.57
N ALA A 211 17.49 2.36 19.88
CA ALA A 211 17.81 3.65 20.48
C ALA A 211 16.60 4.34 21.16
N ASN A 212 15.44 3.70 21.20
CA ASN A 212 14.26 4.25 21.88
C ASN A 212 14.51 4.47 23.36
N THR A 213 14.03 5.61 23.87
CA THR A 213 14.24 6.07 25.26
C THR A 213 12.96 6.06 26.10
N THR A 214 11.78 5.83 25.52
CA THR A 214 10.54 5.62 26.26
C THR A 214 10.72 4.48 27.26
N ARG A 215 10.39 4.71 28.53
CA ARG A 215 10.57 3.77 29.63
C ARG A 215 9.26 3.08 29.97
N ALA A 216 9.34 1.82 30.40
CA ALA A 216 8.24 1.04 30.91
C ALA A 216 8.52 0.68 32.39
N ILE A 217 7.58 1.02 33.27
CA ILE A 217 7.65 0.79 34.72
C ILE A 217 6.55 -0.23 35.05
N ALA A 218 6.94 -1.38 35.65
CA ALA A 218 6.00 -2.45 35.96
C ALA A 218 5.00 -2.00 37.05
N LEU A 219 3.71 -2.29 36.83
CA LEU A 219 2.61 -2.05 37.76
C LEU A 219 2.08 -3.35 38.40
N GLY A 220 2.51 -4.51 37.89
CA GLY A 220 2.02 -5.82 38.29
C GLY A 220 1.12 -6.44 37.22
N ARG A 221 0.32 -7.44 37.60
CA ARG A 221 -0.55 -8.20 36.70
C ARG A 221 -2.02 -7.91 36.98
N ASP A 222 -2.80 -7.71 35.92
CA ASP A 222 -4.26 -7.60 35.97
C ASP A 222 -4.94 -8.63 35.02
N ALA A 223 -6.22 -8.47 34.76
CA ALA A 223 -7.00 -9.36 33.88
C ALA A 223 -6.55 -9.35 32.42
N MET A 224 -5.83 -8.31 31.99
CA MET A 224 -5.28 -8.16 30.62
C MET A 224 -3.84 -8.67 30.50
N GLY A 225 -3.17 -8.97 31.62
CA GLY A 225 -1.78 -9.43 31.63
C GLY A 225 -0.84 -8.58 32.47
N GLU A 226 0.44 -8.57 32.14
CA GLU A 226 1.46 -7.77 32.81
C GLU A 226 1.30 -6.30 32.43
N ALA A 227 0.90 -5.48 33.41
CA ALA A 227 0.63 -4.05 33.24
C ALA A 227 1.87 -3.21 33.52
N TYR A 228 2.03 -2.15 32.74
CA TYR A 228 3.13 -1.20 32.84
C TYR A 228 2.63 0.25 32.69
N GLU A 229 3.41 1.17 33.23
CA GLU A 229 3.29 2.58 32.99
C GLU A 229 4.36 3.01 32.00
N LEU A 230 3.98 3.67 30.90
CA LEU A 230 4.90 4.17 29.88
C LEU A 230 5.14 5.66 30.03
N VAL A 231 6.43 6.07 30.06
CA VAL A 231 6.86 7.47 30.14
C VAL A 231 7.85 7.75 29.03
N GLY A 232 7.53 8.69 28.15
CA GLY A 232 8.36 9.07 27.02
C GLY A 232 7.63 9.83 25.93
N HIS A 233 8.08 9.68 24.69
CA HIS A 233 7.45 10.32 23.54
C HIS A 233 7.49 9.42 22.30
N LYS A 234 6.57 9.70 21.36
CA LYS A 234 6.61 9.12 20.01
C LYS A 234 6.48 10.21 18.96
N PHE A 235 7.27 10.09 17.89
CA PHE A 235 7.44 11.14 16.90
C PHE A 235 6.56 10.94 15.65
N PHE A 236 6.15 9.70 15.37
CA PHE A 236 5.16 9.35 14.37
C PHE A 236 4.18 8.34 14.96
N VAL A 237 2.97 8.81 15.29
CA VAL A 237 1.83 7.97 15.66
C VAL A 237 0.75 8.22 14.62
N SER A 238 0.64 7.31 13.67
CA SER A 238 -0.38 7.39 12.63
C SER A 238 -1.73 6.94 13.15
N ALA A 239 -2.79 7.55 12.62
CA ALA A 239 -4.17 7.32 13.03
C ALA A 239 -4.34 7.42 14.57
N PRO A 240 -4.06 8.60 15.17
CA PRO A 240 -4.04 8.75 16.64
C PRO A 240 -5.39 8.53 17.32
N MET A 241 -6.48 8.37 16.56
CA MET A 241 -7.79 7.99 17.05
C MET A 241 -8.03 6.48 17.07
N CYS A 242 -7.05 5.64 16.71
CA CYS A 242 -7.09 4.20 16.95
C CYS A 242 -7.31 3.91 18.45
N ASP A 243 -7.94 2.78 18.74
CA ASP A 243 -8.38 2.45 20.11
C ASP A 243 -7.22 2.01 21.01
N ALA A 244 -6.17 1.46 20.42
CA ALA A 244 -4.90 1.17 21.09
C ALA A 244 -3.73 1.22 20.09
N PHE A 245 -2.51 1.21 20.64
CA PHE A 245 -1.27 1.27 19.87
C PHE A 245 -0.31 0.15 20.29
N LEU A 246 0.22 -0.60 19.33
CA LEU A 246 1.41 -1.39 19.57
C LEU A 246 2.63 -0.46 19.56
N THR A 247 3.43 -0.54 20.62
CA THR A 247 4.57 0.36 20.85
C THR A 247 5.76 -0.38 21.45
N LEU A 248 6.94 0.26 21.41
CA LEU A 248 8.16 -0.23 22.04
C LEU A 248 8.60 0.72 23.15
N ALA A 249 9.00 0.16 24.29
CA ALA A 249 9.58 0.89 25.42
C ALA A 249 10.67 0.05 26.12
N GLN A 250 11.58 0.71 26.83
CA GLN A 250 12.62 0.09 27.63
C GLN A 250 12.02 -0.39 28.97
N ALA A 251 11.91 -1.70 29.13
CA ALA A 251 11.61 -2.35 30.39
C ALA A 251 12.91 -2.85 31.07
N PRO A 252 12.90 -3.34 32.32
CA PRO A 252 14.09 -3.85 32.98
C PRO A 252 14.86 -4.92 32.19
N GLY A 253 14.17 -5.81 31.49
CA GLY A 253 14.77 -6.83 30.62
C GLY A 253 15.15 -6.33 29.23
N GLY A 254 14.99 -5.06 28.92
CA GLY A 254 15.32 -4.42 27.64
C GLY A 254 14.11 -3.99 26.82
N LEU A 255 14.33 -3.68 25.54
CA LEU A 255 13.29 -3.15 24.65
C LEU A 255 12.17 -4.16 24.43
N THR A 256 10.97 -3.81 24.86
CA THR A 256 9.79 -4.68 24.96
C THR A 256 8.61 -4.09 24.19
N CYS A 257 7.74 -4.94 23.66
CA CYS A 257 6.52 -4.55 22.97
C CYS A 257 5.35 -4.44 23.97
N PHE A 258 4.50 -3.43 23.74
CA PHE A 258 3.34 -3.14 24.59
C PHE A 258 2.12 -2.79 23.74
N LEU A 259 0.93 -3.14 24.24
CA LEU A 259 -0.35 -2.62 23.78
C LEU A 259 -0.79 -1.52 24.74
N ALA A 260 -0.86 -0.28 24.26
CA ALA A 260 -1.30 0.86 25.04
C ALA A 260 -2.69 1.34 24.55
N PRO A 261 -3.75 1.21 25.35
CA PRO A 261 -5.08 1.65 24.97
C PRO A 261 -5.18 3.17 25.04
N ARG A 262 -6.05 3.78 24.23
CA ARG A 262 -6.32 5.21 24.28
C ARG A 262 -7.19 5.62 25.49
N TRP A 263 -8.02 4.70 25.95
CA TRP A 263 -8.82 4.82 27.16
C TRP A 263 -8.46 3.72 28.14
N ARG A 264 -8.36 4.05 29.42
CA ARG A 264 -8.14 3.06 30.47
C ARG A 264 -9.41 2.22 30.71
N PRO A 265 -9.30 1.03 31.32
CA PRO A 265 -10.46 0.19 31.63
C PRO A 265 -11.47 0.84 32.57
N ASP A 266 -11.03 1.78 33.41
CA ASP A 266 -11.89 2.55 34.32
C ASP A 266 -12.70 3.66 33.62
N GLY A 267 -12.60 3.78 32.31
CA GLY A 267 -13.29 4.80 31.52
C GLY A 267 -12.60 6.16 31.51
N THR A 268 -11.45 6.30 32.16
CA THR A 268 -10.64 7.53 32.09
C THR A 268 -9.75 7.54 30.86
N LYS A 269 -9.40 8.72 30.36
CA LYS A 269 -8.51 8.88 29.25
C LYS A 269 -7.09 8.47 29.65
N ASN A 270 -6.45 7.61 28.85
CA ASN A 270 -5.05 7.25 29.06
C ASN A 270 -4.17 8.47 28.70
N PRO A 271 -3.16 8.87 29.50
CA PRO A 271 -2.37 10.08 29.26
C PRO A 271 -1.36 9.92 28.11
N ILE A 272 -1.89 9.62 26.94
CA ILE A 272 -1.24 9.71 25.63
C ILE A 272 -1.66 11.04 25.03
N GLN A 273 -0.80 12.05 25.15
CA GLN A 273 -1.10 13.42 24.78
C GLN A 273 -0.62 13.74 23.38
N ILE A 274 -1.52 14.22 22.52
CA ILE A 274 -1.16 14.66 21.18
C ILE A 274 -0.55 16.07 21.23
N VAL A 275 0.67 16.23 20.75
CA VAL A 275 1.37 17.51 20.69
C VAL A 275 0.96 18.30 19.46
N ARG A 276 1.00 17.65 18.30
CA ARG A 276 0.59 18.23 17.00
C ARG A 276 0.36 17.14 15.95
N LEU A 277 -0.31 17.50 14.87
CA LEU A 277 -0.36 16.69 13.65
C LEU A 277 0.80 17.07 12.71
N LYS A 278 1.27 16.06 11.97
CA LYS A 278 2.29 16.24 10.93
C LYS A 278 1.66 16.80 9.66
N ARG A 279 2.29 17.80 9.06
CA ARG A 279 1.99 18.24 7.69
C ARG A 279 2.79 17.38 6.73
N LYS A 280 2.12 16.53 5.97
CA LYS A 280 2.73 15.54 5.09
C LYS A 280 2.42 15.87 3.63
N MET A 281 3.29 15.46 2.71
CA MET A 281 3.03 15.62 1.27
C MET A 281 1.98 14.63 0.75
N GLY A 282 1.95 13.41 1.29
CA GLY A 282 0.99 12.36 0.96
C GLY A 282 0.43 11.72 2.22
N ASN A 283 -0.51 10.79 2.07
CA ASN A 283 -1.29 10.23 3.17
C ASN A 283 -2.01 11.32 3.98
N VAL A 284 -2.51 12.33 3.26
CA VAL A 284 -2.99 13.58 3.88
C VAL A 284 -4.30 13.37 4.63
N SER A 285 -5.20 12.54 4.10
CA SER A 285 -6.48 12.20 4.72
C SER A 285 -6.33 11.48 6.08
N ASN A 286 -5.19 10.82 6.31
CA ASN A 286 -4.86 10.16 7.57
C ASN A 286 -4.01 11.06 8.44
N ALA A 287 -4.42 11.29 9.70
CA ALA A 287 -3.62 12.00 10.68
C ALA A 287 -2.38 11.19 11.07
N SER A 288 -1.25 11.88 11.23
CA SER A 288 -0.07 11.36 11.93
C SER A 288 0.37 12.38 12.96
N SER A 289 0.63 11.96 14.18
CA SER A 289 0.84 12.84 15.32
C SER A 289 2.20 12.65 15.98
N GLU A 290 2.63 13.69 16.70
CA GLU A 290 3.64 13.58 17.78
C GLU A 290 2.90 13.44 19.09
N THR A 291 3.35 12.53 19.97
CA THR A 291 2.70 12.26 21.25
C THR A 291 3.70 12.23 22.40
N GLU A 292 3.25 12.68 23.57
CA GLU A 292 3.92 12.48 24.84
C GLU A 292 3.11 11.50 25.70
N TRP A 293 3.81 10.56 26.29
CA TRP A 293 3.26 9.49 27.11
C TRP A 293 3.64 9.78 28.57
N ARG A 294 2.66 10.23 29.36
CA ARG A 294 2.86 10.75 30.70
C ARG A 294 2.28 9.82 31.77
N GLY A 295 2.84 8.60 31.84
CA GLY A 295 2.30 7.56 32.70
C GLY A 295 1.16 6.80 32.02
N ALA A 296 1.31 6.50 30.73
CA ALA A 296 0.30 5.79 29.97
C ALA A 296 0.27 4.31 30.35
N LEU A 297 -0.93 3.79 30.74
CA LEU A 297 -1.14 2.37 30.96
C LEU A 297 -0.92 1.59 29.66
N ALA A 298 -0.20 0.48 29.77
CA ALA A 298 0.00 -0.47 28.69
C ALA A 298 0.17 -1.89 29.22
N TRP A 299 -0.08 -2.88 28.37
CA TRP A 299 0.17 -4.30 28.69
C TRP A 299 1.27 -4.84 27.79
N ARG A 300 2.15 -5.65 28.37
CA ARG A 300 3.22 -6.31 27.66
C ARG A 300 2.66 -7.27 26.61
N VAL A 301 3.31 -7.27 25.44
CA VAL A 301 3.05 -8.20 24.34
C VAL A 301 4.32 -8.98 24.02
N GLY A 302 4.28 -10.29 24.22
CA GLY A 302 5.44 -11.16 24.08
C GLY A 302 6.44 -11.05 25.24
N PRO A 303 7.58 -11.75 25.17
CA PRO A 303 8.58 -11.76 26.24
C PRO A 303 9.27 -10.39 26.40
N GLU A 304 9.57 -10.03 27.63
CA GLU A 304 10.37 -8.85 27.96
C GLU A 304 11.76 -8.92 27.30
N GLY A 305 12.26 -7.78 26.80
CA GLY A 305 13.51 -7.69 26.04
C GLY A 305 13.44 -8.24 24.60
N ARG A 306 12.30 -8.77 24.17
CA ARG A 306 12.10 -9.32 22.82
C ARG A 306 11.18 -8.46 21.95
N GLY A 307 11.01 -7.20 22.28
CA GLY A 307 10.07 -6.28 21.63
C GLY A 307 10.26 -6.16 20.11
N VAL A 308 11.50 -6.09 19.62
CA VAL A 308 11.78 -6.04 18.17
C VAL A 308 11.30 -7.33 17.49
N ALA A 309 11.59 -8.49 18.04
CA ALA A 309 11.15 -9.76 17.45
C ALA A 309 9.62 -9.89 17.44
N THR A 310 8.95 -9.38 18.47
CA THR A 310 7.48 -9.39 18.56
C THR A 310 6.84 -8.47 17.53
N ILE A 311 7.35 -7.25 17.34
CA ILE A 311 6.77 -6.27 16.44
C ILE A 311 7.11 -6.54 14.96
N LEU A 312 8.18 -7.30 14.68
CA LEU A 312 8.56 -7.61 13.29
C LEU A 312 7.50 -8.40 12.52
N GLU A 313 6.65 -9.18 13.19
CA GLU A 313 5.53 -9.86 12.54
C GLU A 313 4.50 -8.86 12.02
N MET A 314 4.19 -7.85 12.83
CA MET A 314 3.35 -6.74 12.40
C MET A 314 3.99 -5.99 11.23
N VAL A 315 5.28 -5.66 11.34
CA VAL A 315 6.02 -4.93 10.30
C VAL A 315 6.09 -5.72 8.98
N ALA A 316 6.18 -7.05 9.03
CA ALA A 316 6.18 -7.86 7.81
C ALA A 316 4.85 -7.74 7.04
N ALA A 317 3.72 -7.73 7.74
CA ALA A 317 2.40 -7.55 7.14
C ALA A 317 2.21 -6.14 6.58
N THR A 318 2.63 -5.08 7.29
CA THR A 318 2.54 -3.70 6.80
C THR A 318 3.46 -3.45 5.60
N ARG A 319 4.63 -4.10 5.52
CA ARG A 319 5.51 -4.06 4.34
C ARG A 319 4.85 -4.65 3.10
N PHE A 320 4.14 -5.76 3.28
CA PHE A 320 3.38 -6.36 2.19
C PHE A 320 2.26 -5.43 1.72
N ASP A 321 1.54 -4.77 2.62
CA ASP A 321 0.51 -3.80 2.24
C ASP A 321 1.09 -2.56 1.54
N CYS A 322 2.36 -2.18 1.83
CA CYS A 322 3.07 -1.17 1.04
C CYS A 322 3.27 -1.60 -0.43
N MET A 323 3.53 -2.89 -0.69
CA MET A 323 3.60 -3.42 -2.06
C MET A 323 2.24 -3.30 -2.76
N ILE A 324 1.16 -3.71 -2.09
CA ILE A 324 -0.20 -3.62 -2.64
C ILE A 324 -0.55 -2.17 -2.97
N GLY A 325 -0.37 -1.24 -2.01
CA GLY A 325 -0.69 0.17 -2.19
C GLY A 325 0.11 0.85 -3.30
N SER A 326 1.39 0.50 -3.45
CA SER A 326 2.25 1.02 -4.52
C SER A 326 1.85 0.45 -5.90
N SER A 327 1.56 -0.84 -5.99
CA SER A 327 1.03 -1.46 -7.23
C SER A 327 -0.31 -0.83 -7.62
N ALA A 328 -1.18 -0.57 -6.65
CA ALA A 328 -2.46 0.11 -6.85
C ALA A 328 -2.30 1.54 -7.39
N GLY A 329 -1.34 2.30 -6.82
CA GLY A 329 -1.01 3.65 -7.28
C GLY A 329 -0.50 3.66 -8.71
N MET A 330 0.38 2.71 -9.08
CA MET A 330 0.84 2.55 -10.46
C MET A 330 -0.33 2.23 -11.41
N ARG A 331 -1.22 1.33 -11.02
CA ARG A 331 -2.39 0.98 -11.85
C ARG A 331 -3.29 2.17 -12.10
N MET A 332 -3.66 2.90 -11.04
CA MET A 332 -4.53 4.07 -11.19
C MET A 332 -3.85 5.16 -12.02
N ALA A 333 -2.56 5.42 -11.82
CA ALA A 333 -1.81 6.39 -12.62
C ALA A 333 -1.78 5.99 -14.09
N ALA A 334 -1.48 4.72 -14.41
CA ALA A 334 -1.52 4.20 -15.78
C ALA A 334 -2.93 4.26 -16.38
N ALA A 335 -3.98 3.94 -15.60
CA ALA A 335 -5.36 3.99 -16.06
C ALA A 335 -5.78 5.41 -16.44
N GLN A 336 -5.42 6.42 -15.64
CA GLN A 336 -5.67 7.83 -15.94
C GLN A 336 -4.95 8.27 -17.22
N ALA A 337 -3.66 7.89 -17.38
CA ALA A 337 -2.89 8.22 -18.58
C ALA A 337 -3.48 7.56 -19.85
N LEU A 338 -3.83 6.27 -19.76
CA LEU A 338 -4.44 5.53 -20.86
C LEU A 338 -5.79 6.10 -21.26
N ASP A 339 -6.64 6.40 -20.27
CA ASP A 339 -7.97 6.97 -20.51
C ASP A 339 -7.90 8.36 -21.15
N HIS A 340 -7.04 9.22 -20.63
CA HIS A 340 -6.79 10.53 -21.21
C HIS A 340 -6.30 10.41 -22.65
N CYS A 341 -5.30 9.59 -22.92
CA CYS A 341 -4.68 9.46 -24.23
C CYS A 341 -5.60 8.84 -25.30
N ARG A 342 -6.57 8.00 -24.90
CA ARG A 342 -7.56 7.43 -25.85
C ARG A 342 -8.65 8.43 -26.26
N GLN A 343 -8.77 9.57 -25.58
CA GLN A 343 -9.78 10.59 -25.83
C GLN A 343 -9.18 11.88 -26.42
N ARG A 344 -7.98 12.26 -25.98
CA ARG A 344 -7.30 13.50 -26.38
C ARG A 344 -6.64 13.37 -27.74
N LYS A 345 -6.87 14.36 -28.63
CA LYS A 345 -6.21 14.48 -29.94
C LYS A 345 -5.12 15.55 -29.92
N ALA A 346 -4.00 15.28 -30.56
CA ALA A 346 -2.96 16.24 -30.90
C ALA A 346 -2.32 15.86 -32.24
N PHE A 347 -1.87 16.87 -33.01
CA PHE A 347 -1.24 16.65 -34.33
C PHE A 347 -2.10 15.78 -35.27
N GLY A 348 -3.42 15.93 -35.21
CA GLY A 348 -4.36 15.24 -36.09
C GLY A 348 -4.76 13.81 -35.71
N ALA A 349 -4.19 13.23 -34.65
CA ALA A 349 -4.51 11.88 -34.18
C ALA A 349 -4.73 11.82 -32.66
N LEU A 350 -5.35 10.73 -32.18
CA LEU A 350 -5.42 10.46 -30.74
C LEU A 350 -4.02 10.29 -30.16
N LEU A 351 -3.79 10.72 -28.92
CA LEU A 351 -2.50 10.57 -28.27
C LEU A 351 -2.08 9.10 -28.16
N ILE A 352 -3.02 8.20 -27.89
CA ILE A 352 -2.76 6.75 -27.80
C ILE A 352 -2.28 6.15 -29.12
N ASP A 353 -2.59 6.78 -30.26
CA ASP A 353 -2.17 6.35 -31.60
C ASP A 353 -0.82 6.91 -32.02
N GLN A 354 -0.29 7.90 -31.29
CA GLN A 354 1.03 8.46 -31.52
C GLN A 354 2.11 7.44 -31.10
N PRO A 355 3.07 7.11 -31.98
CA PRO A 355 4.03 6.03 -31.71
C PRO A 355 4.86 6.22 -30.43
N ALA A 356 5.33 7.44 -30.16
CA ALA A 356 6.11 7.76 -28.96
C ALA A 356 5.25 7.64 -27.69
N MET A 357 4.03 8.17 -27.71
CA MET A 357 3.10 8.05 -26.58
C MET A 357 2.71 6.60 -26.32
N ARG A 358 2.47 5.83 -27.37
CA ARG A 358 2.18 4.38 -27.23
C ARG A 358 3.32 3.62 -26.55
N ALA A 359 4.57 3.98 -26.83
CA ALA A 359 5.72 3.38 -26.16
C ALA A 359 5.75 3.70 -24.66
N VAL A 360 5.46 4.94 -24.27
CA VAL A 360 5.34 5.36 -22.86
C VAL A 360 4.21 4.62 -22.16
N LEU A 361 3.01 4.62 -22.75
CA LEU A 361 1.84 3.95 -22.16
C LEU A 361 2.04 2.44 -22.00
N ALA A 362 2.70 1.79 -22.97
CA ALA A 362 3.04 0.38 -22.90
C ALA A 362 4.03 0.09 -21.77
N ASP A 363 5.03 0.94 -21.58
CA ASP A 363 6.05 0.78 -20.54
C ASP A 363 5.44 0.97 -19.12
N LEU A 364 4.55 1.97 -18.96
CA LEU A 364 3.78 2.17 -17.73
C LEU A 364 2.88 0.95 -17.42
N ALA A 365 2.22 0.42 -18.44
CA ALA A 365 1.37 -0.77 -18.31
C ALA A 365 2.17 -2.01 -17.87
N LEU A 366 3.33 -2.25 -18.49
CA LEU A 366 4.23 -3.36 -18.14
C LEU A 366 4.69 -3.30 -16.68
N GLU A 367 5.08 -2.13 -16.21
CA GLU A 367 5.54 -1.97 -14.82
C GLU A 367 4.39 -2.21 -13.83
N ALA A 368 3.20 -1.68 -14.10
CA ALA A 368 2.02 -1.89 -13.26
C ALA A 368 1.62 -3.38 -13.19
N GLU A 369 1.58 -4.08 -14.34
CA GLU A 369 1.28 -5.51 -14.41
C GLU A 369 2.33 -6.35 -13.67
N ALA A 370 3.61 -6.11 -13.88
CA ALA A 370 4.70 -6.84 -13.22
C ALA A 370 4.71 -6.63 -11.70
N SER A 371 4.40 -5.41 -11.25
CA SER A 371 4.30 -5.08 -9.83
C SER A 371 3.13 -5.79 -9.16
N LEU A 372 1.97 -5.82 -9.80
CA LEU A 372 0.79 -6.56 -9.33
C LEU A 372 1.05 -8.07 -9.32
N ALA A 373 1.65 -8.62 -10.39
CA ALA A 373 1.95 -10.04 -10.51
C ALA A 373 2.84 -10.53 -9.36
N LEU A 374 3.92 -9.78 -9.05
CA LEU A 374 4.78 -10.07 -7.90
C LEU A 374 4.02 -9.95 -6.57
N THR A 375 3.20 -8.91 -6.42
CA THR A 375 2.42 -8.69 -5.18
C THR A 375 1.47 -9.85 -4.91
N LEU A 376 0.73 -10.33 -5.91
CA LEU A 376 -0.18 -11.46 -5.74
C LEU A 376 0.56 -12.79 -5.53
N ARG A 377 1.75 -12.99 -6.15
CA ARG A 377 2.59 -14.15 -5.85
C ARG A 377 3.06 -14.18 -4.39
N VAL A 378 3.40 -13.02 -3.83
CA VAL A 378 3.74 -12.92 -2.39
C VAL A 378 2.50 -13.16 -1.52
N ALA A 379 1.32 -12.66 -1.92
CA ALA A 379 0.06 -12.96 -1.22
C ALA A 379 -0.21 -14.47 -1.12
N ARG A 380 -0.01 -15.21 -2.22
CA ARG A 380 -0.11 -16.68 -2.22
C ARG A 380 0.88 -17.34 -1.25
N ALA A 381 2.11 -16.83 -1.19
CA ALA A 381 3.08 -17.36 -0.25
C ALA A 381 2.61 -17.18 1.20
N LEU A 382 1.97 -16.04 1.52
CA LEU A 382 1.38 -15.82 2.83
C LEU A 382 0.20 -16.75 3.13
N ASP A 383 -0.60 -17.12 2.14
CA ASP A 383 -1.68 -18.11 2.29
C ASP A 383 -1.14 -19.49 2.64
N ASN A 384 -0.05 -19.90 2.00
CA ASN A 384 0.48 -21.26 2.09
C ASN A 384 1.56 -21.44 3.17
N ARG A 385 2.06 -20.36 3.78
CA ARG A 385 3.23 -20.36 4.68
C ARG A 385 3.12 -21.32 5.88
N ALA A 386 1.91 -21.56 6.38
CA ALA A 386 1.69 -22.44 7.52
C ALA A 386 1.75 -23.92 7.13
N ALA A 387 1.37 -24.26 5.89
CA ALA A 387 1.34 -25.62 5.38
C ALA A 387 2.62 -26.01 4.61
N GLU A 388 3.26 -25.03 3.99
CA GLU A 388 4.41 -25.22 3.10
C GLU A 388 5.62 -24.41 3.59
N PRO A 389 6.62 -25.04 4.27
CA PRO A 389 7.81 -24.33 4.76
C PRO A 389 8.59 -23.57 3.68
N ARG A 390 8.52 -24.04 2.42
CA ARG A 390 9.13 -23.34 1.28
C ARG A 390 8.45 -22.01 0.99
N GLU A 391 7.14 -21.90 1.12
CA GLU A 391 6.40 -20.66 0.91
C GLU A 391 6.68 -19.64 2.04
N ASP A 392 6.83 -20.09 3.28
CA ASP A 392 7.28 -19.21 4.37
C ASP A 392 8.71 -18.71 4.14
N ALA A 393 9.62 -19.58 3.73
CA ALA A 393 11.00 -19.24 3.37
C ALA A 393 11.05 -18.27 2.18
N PHE A 394 10.23 -18.47 1.14
CA PHE A 394 10.10 -17.56 0.01
C PHE A 394 9.56 -16.19 0.44
N ALA A 395 8.49 -16.15 1.22
CA ALA A 395 7.91 -14.89 1.71
C ALA A 395 8.92 -14.07 2.53
N ARG A 396 9.81 -14.74 3.29
CA ARG A 396 10.86 -14.09 4.10
C ARG A 396 11.81 -13.21 3.28
N ILE A 397 12.10 -13.57 2.03
CA ILE A 397 12.96 -12.80 1.13
C ILE A 397 12.15 -11.95 0.14
N ALA A 398 11.04 -12.48 -0.39
CA ALA A 398 10.28 -11.84 -1.44
C ALA A 398 9.52 -10.57 -0.95
N ALA A 399 9.06 -10.53 0.30
CA ALA A 399 8.36 -9.37 0.84
C ALA A 399 9.26 -8.13 0.97
N PRO A 400 10.43 -8.15 1.64
CA PRO A 400 11.32 -6.98 1.67
C PRO A 400 11.86 -6.62 0.29
N LEU A 401 12.15 -7.60 -0.57
CA LEU A 401 12.60 -7.38 -1.94
C LEU A 401 11.54 -6.67 -2.79
N GLY A 402 10.30 -7.17 -2.77
CA GLY A 402 9.18 -6.58 -3.49
C GLY A 402 8.81 -5.19 -2.94
N LYS A 403 8.80 -5.03 -1.61
CA LYS A 403 8.57 -3.71 -0.99
C LYS A 403 9.63 -2.69 -1.43
N TYR A 404 10.91 -3.07 -1.42
CA TYR A 404 11.98 -2.21 -1.92
C TYR A 404 11.73 -1.81 -3.37
N TRP A 405 11.59 -2.79 -4.25
CA TRP A 405 11.53 -2.56 -5.69
C TRP A 405 10.28 -1.80 -6.11
N ILE A 406 9.10 -2.31 -5.79
CA ILE A 406 7.82 -1.75 -6.24
C ILE A 406 7.65 -0.32 -5.71
N CYS A 407 7.87 -0.09 -4.41
CA CYS A 407 7.69 1.24 -3.84
C CYS A 407 8.71 2.25 -4.37
N LYS A 408 9.93 1.82 -4.72
CA LYS A 408 10.94 2.69 -5.33
C LYS A 408 10.60 3.10 -6.76
N ARG A 409 9.92 2.25 -7.49
CA ARG A 409 9.53 2.49 -8.89
C ARG A 409 8.33 3.43 -9.01
N THR A 410 7.45 3.41 -8.02
CA THR A 410 6.17 4.12 -8.05
C THR A 410 6.28 5.64 -8.28
N PRO A 411 7.22 6.41 -7.67
CA PRO A 411 7.29 7.85 -7.87
C PRO A 411 7.59 8.25 -9.33
N ALA A 412 8.57 7.61 -9.95
CA ALA A 412 8.92 7.89 -11.35
C ALA A 412 7.79 7.46 -12.31
N HIS A 413 7.12 6.35 -12.01
CA HIS A 413 5.97 5.87 -12.78
C HIS A 413 4.78 6.86 -12.70
N ALA A 414 4.43 7.32 -11.50
CA ALA A 414 3.34 8.28 -11.31
C ALA A 414 3.65 9.64 -11.97
N TYR A 415 4.91 10.08 -11.93
CA TYR A 415 5.36 11.29 -12.63
C TYR A 415 5.17 11.18 -14.14
N GLU A 416 5.66 10.12 -14.75
CA GLU A 416 5.52 9.89 -16.20
C GLU A 416 4.05 9.80 -16.63
N ALA A 417 3.24 9.07 -15.85
CA ALA A 417 1.80 9.00 -16.10
C ALA A 417 1.13 10.40 -16.03
N MET A 418 1.54 11.24 -15.08
CA MET A 418 1.08 12.62 -14.96
C MET A 418 1.48 13.45 -16.19
N GLU A 419 2.70 13.27 -16.71
CA GLU A 419 3.20 13.94 -17.91
C GLU A 419 2.36 13.61 -19.15
N CYS A 420 1.85 12.39 -19.28
CA CYS A 420 0.96 11.97 -20.37
C CYS A 420 -0.32 12.83 -20.49
N LEU A 421 -0.77 13.46 -19.40
CA LEU A 421 -1.94 14.33 -19.38
C LEU A 421 -1.58 15.79 -19.75
N GLY A 422 -0.29 16.10 -19.93
CA GLY A 422 0.19 17.47 -20.14
C GLY A 422 -0.16 18.39 -18.96
N GLY A 423 -0.48 19.65 -19.23
CA GLY A 423 -0.81 20.62 -18.18
C GLY A 423 -1.98 20.21 -17.28
N SER A 424 -2.96 19.47 -17.81
CA SER A 424 -4.08 18.93 -17.02
C SER A 424 -3.62 17.94 -15.94
N GLY A 425 -2.52 17.21 -16.16
CA GLY A 425 -1.95 16.31 -15.17
C GLY A 425 -1.41 17.02 -13.93
N ALA A 426 -1.00 18.27 -14.04
CA ALA A 426 -0.45 19.07 -12.94
C ALA A 426 -1.50 19.91 -12.20
N MET A 427 -2.76 19.89 -12.64
CA MET A 427 -3.86 20.63 -12.00
C MET A 427 -4.48 19.82 -10.88
N GLU A 428 -4.80 20.45 -9.76
CA GLU A 428 -5.43 19.78 -8.59
C GLU A 428 -6.86 19.28 -8.87
N ASP A 429 -7.46 19.71 -9.98
CA ASP A 429 -8.73 19.18 -10.50
C ASP A 429 -8.57 17.73 -11.04
N SER A 430 -7.33 17.34 -11.39
CA SER A 430 -6.96 15.99 -11.78
C SER A 430 -6.56 15.16 -10.56
N PRO A 431 -6.79 13.82 -10.54
CA PRO A 431 -6.28 12.96 -9.48
C PRO A 431 -4.76 12.78 -9.50
N MET A 432 -4.06 13.18 -10.59
CA MET A 432 -2.64 12.91 -10.78
C MET A 432 -1.72 13.58 -9.77
N PRO A 433 -1.89 14.86 -9.36
CA PRO A 433 -1.07 15.46 -8.32
C PRO A 433 -1.17 14.73 -6.98
N ARG A 434 -2.35 14.26 -6.61
CA ARG A 434 -2.55 13.42 -5.42
C ARG A 434 -1.82 12.09 -5.55
N LEU A 435 -1.98 11.37 -6.66
CA LEU A 435 -1.30 10.10 -6.92
C LEU A 435 0.23 10.25 -6.87
N TYR A 436 0.77 11.34 -7.42
CA TYR A 436 2.20 11.65 -7.37
C TYR A 436 2.68 11.93 -5.93
N ARG A 437 1.93 12.71 -5.15
CA ARG A 437 2.27 12.98 -3.74
C ARG A 437 2.23 11.72 -2.86
N GLU A 438 1.33 10.78 -3.14
CA GLU A 438 1.24 9.49 -2.45
C GLU A 438 2.39 8.53 -2.82
N ALA A 439 2.85 8.57 -4.05
CA ALA A 439 3.80 7.61 -4.62
C ALA A 439 5.08 7.37 -3.81
N PRO A 440 5.79 8.38 -3.23
CA PRO A 440 7.01 8.17 -2.47
C PRO A 440 6.77 7.63 -1.05
N ILE A 441 5.57 7.74 -0.48
CA ILE A 441 5.31 7.49 0.93
C ILE A 441 5.64 6.04 1.32
N ASN A 442 5.18 5.07 0.54
CA ASN A 442 5.44 3.65 0.79
C ASN A 442 6.92 3.27 0.67
N ALA A 443 7.75 4.05 -0.04
CA ALA A 443 9.19 3.81 -0.12
C ALA A 443 9.95 4.29 1.14
N ILE A 444 9.32 5.14 1.96
CA ILE A 444 9.95 5.80 3.12
C ILE A 444 9.63 5.05 4.40
N TRP A 445 8.35 4.84 4.70
CA TRP A 445 7.93 4.20 5.94
C TRP A 445 8.08 2.67 5.92
N GLU A 446 7.88 2.00 7.08
CA GLU A 446 8.01 0.54 7.24
C GLU A 446 9.39 0.00 6.84
N GLY A 447 10.40 0.84 6.95
CA GLY A 447 11.77 0.60 6.49
C GLY A 447 12.01 1.15 5.08
N SER A 448 12.92 2.12 4.99
CA SER A 448 13.35 2.71 3.72
C SER A 448 14.12 1.73 2.83
N GLY A 449 14.44 2.14 1.60
CA GLY A 449 15.12 1.28 0.63
C GLY A 449 16.35 0.56 1.18
N ASN A 450 17.27 1.26 1.86
CA ASN A 450 18.45 0.60 2.45
C ASN A 450 18.08 -0.42 3.52
N VAL A 451 17.07 -0.11 4.36
CA VAL A 451 16.62 -1.06 5.40
C VAL A 451 16.07 -2.33 4.77
N GLN A 452 15.33 -2.23 3.65
CA GLN A 452 14.83 -3.40 2.93
C GLN A 452 15.97 -4.21 2.30
N CYS A 453 16.91 -3.55 1.61
CA CYS A 453 18.06 -4.22 1.02
C CYS A 453 18.90 -4.97 2.07
N LEU A 454 19.20 -4.32 3.20
CA LEU A 454 19.92 -4.97 4.30
C LEU A 454 19.11 -6.12 4.93
N ASP A 455 17.78 -6.06 4.92
CA ASP A 455 16.95 -7.17 5.40
C ASP A 455 16.97 -8.36 4.43
N VAL A 456 17.00 -8.10 3.12
CA VAL A 456 17.24 -9.14 2.08
C VAL A 456 18.59 -9.81 2.30
N LEU A 457 19.67 -9.03 2.50
CA LEU A 457 21.00 -9.58 2.77
C LEU A 457 21.04 -10.44 4.05
N ARG A 458 20.33 -10.00 5.10
CA ARG A 458 20.18 -10.81 6.32
C ARG A 458 19.41 -12.11 6.06
N ALA A 459 18.38 -12.08 5.21
CA ALA A 459 17.67 -13.30 4.84
C ALA A 459 18.62 -14.28 4.12
N ILE A 460 19.43 -13.79 3.18
CA ILE A 460 20.41 -14.61 2.47
C ILE A 460 21.45 -15.22 3.42
N SER A 461 21.99 -14.41 4.35
CA SER A 461 23.08 -14.86 5.23
C SER A 461 22.64 -15.72 6.42
N ARG A 462 21.41 -15.51 6.93
CA ARG A 462 20.93 -16.15 8.17
C ARG A 462 19.82 -17.19 7.98
N ALA A 463 19.26 -17.26 6.80
CA ALA A 463 18.18 -18.18 6.43
C ALA A 463 18.45 -18.76 5.02
N PRO A 464 19.44 -19.66 4.85
CA PRO A 464 19.79 -20.23 3.54
C PRO A 464 18.57 -20.80 2.81
N GLN A 465 17.63 -21.40 3.54
CA GLN A 465 16.38 -21.91 2.98
C GLN A 465 15.52 -20.83 2.28
N ALA A 466 15.62 -19.56 2.67
CA ALA A 466 14.92 -18.47 1.99
C ALA A 466 15.55 -18.19 0.61
N PHE A 467 16.86 -18.31 0.54
CA PHE A 467 17.59 -18.14 -0.71
C PHE A 467 17.36 -19.32 -1.66
N ASP A 468 17.35 -20.54 -1.15
CA ASP A 468 17.01 -21.73 -1.93
C ASP A 468 15.57 -21.66 -2.47
N ALA A 469 14.61 -21.23 -1.63
CA ALA A 469 13.22 -21.05 -2.04
C ALA A 469 13.07 -19.97 -3.13
N TYR A 470 13.83 -18.88 -3.03
CA TYR A 470 13.87 -17.81 -4.03
C TYR A 470 14.38 -18.33 -5.39
N PHE A 471 15.53 -19.01 -5.43
CA PHE A 471 16.04 -19.53 -6.68
C PHE A 471 15.19 -20.66 -7.27
N ALA A 472 14.58 -21.47 -6.43
CA ALA A 472 13.64 -22.48 -6.89
C ALA A 472 12.38 -21.86 -7.53
N GLU A 473 11.93 -20.69 -7.07
CA GLU A 473 10.84 -19.93 -7.71
C GLU A 473 11.28 -19.43 -9.10
N ILE A 474 12.46 -18.86 -9.22
CA ILE A 474 13.00 -18.36 -10.50
C ILE A 474 13.27 -19.50 -11.47
N ASP A 475 13.89 -20.58 -10.99
CA ASP A 475 14.24 -21.74 -11.82
C ASP A 475 13.01 -22.45 -12.40
N SER A 476 11.80 -22.20 -11.88
CA SER A 476 10.54 -22.68 -12.47
C SER A 476 10.23 -22.06 -13.84
N ALA A 477 10.88 -20.95 -14.21
CA ALA A 477 10.81 -20.32 -15.53
C ALA A 477 12.04 -20.62 -16.42
N ARG A 478 12.96 -21.48 -15.97
CA ARG A 478 14.21 -21.80 -16.71
C ARG A 478 13.90 -22.35 -18.09
N GLY A 479 14.60 -21.82 -19.10
CA GLY A 479 14.45 -22.22 -20.49
C GLY A 479 13.28 -21.57 -21.23
N ALA A 480 12.41 -20.85 -20.52
CA ALA A 480 11.26 -20.20 -21.13
C ALA A 480 11.59 -18.83 -21.75
N ASN A 481 12.63 -18.14 -21.28
CA ASN A 481 13.07 -16.87 -21.85
C ASN A 481 14.59 -16.71 -21.73
N ARG A 482 15.25 -16.49 -22.87
CA ARG A 482 16.72 -16.40 -22.96
C ARG A 482 17.31 -15.24 -22.15
N ALA A 483 16.65 -14.09 -22.14
CA ALA A 483 17.11 -12.92 -21.39
C ALA A 483 17.06 -13.17 -19.89
N LEU A 484 16.01 -13.84 -19.41
CA LEU A 484 15.89 -14.26 -18.01
C LEU A 484 17.00 -15.26 -17.64
N ASP A 485 17.22 -16.29 -18.44
CA ASP A 485 18.27 -17.30 -18.18
C ASP A 485 19.66 -16.65 -18.09
N ALA A 486 19.98 -15.73 -19.01
CA ALA A 486 21.27 -15.01 -19.02
C ALA A 486 21.40 -14.10 -17.78
N HIS A 487 20.34 -13.38 -17.41
CA HIS A 487 20.32 -12.51 -16.24
C HIS A 487 20.52 -13.32 -14.94
N VAL A 488 19.83 -14.45 -14.79
CA VAL A 488 19.94 -15.34 -13.62
C VAL A 488 21.35 -15.97 -13.54
N ALA A 489 21.94 -16.35 -14.67
CA ALA A 489 23.30 -16.89 -14.70
C ALA A 489 24.32 -15.85 -14.22
N ALA A 490 24.26 -14.61 -14.73
CA ALA A 490 25.12 -13.52 -14.31
C ALA A 490 24.91 -13.16 -12.82
N LEU A 491 23.66 -13.14 -12.35
CA LEU A 491 23.35 -12.90 -10.94
C LEU A 491 23.94 -13.98 -10.02
N LYS A 492 23.80 -15.26 -10.38
CA LYS A 492 24.39 -16.38 -9.62
C LYS A 492 25.91 -16.33 -9.58
N ASP A 493 26.55 -15.87 -10.65
CA ASP A 493 28.00 -15.71 -10.71
C ASP A 493 28.50 -14.59 -9.79
N ASP A 494 27.87 -13.42 -9.83
CA ASP A 494 28.18 -12.28 -8.96
C ASP A 494 27.96 -12.57 -7.47
N MET A 495 27.03 -13.45 -7.14
CA MET A 495 26.74 -13.84 -5.74
C MET A 495 27.74 -14.85 -5.16
N ARG A 496 28.70 -15.34 -5.95
CA ARG A 496 29.82 -16.14 -5.43
C ARG A 496 30.84 -15.31 -4.66
N ASP A 497 30.98 -14.03 -5.05
CA ASP A 497 31.76 -13.06 -4.32
C ASP A 497 30.85 -12.25 -3.38
N LEU A 498 30.99 -12.49 -2.07
CA LEU A 498 30.26 -11.78 -1.03
C LEU A 498 31.06 -10.61 -0.42
N GLY A 499 32.25 -10.30 -0.98
CA GLY A 499 32.99 -9.07 -0.65
C GLY A 499 32.14 -7.84 -0.98
N ASP A 500 32.23 -6.79 -0.18
CA ASP A 500 31.52 -5.51 -0.34
C ASP A 500 29.99 -5.65 -0.51
N PHE A 501 29.41 -6.71 0.08
CA PHE A 501 28.03 -7.10 -0.11
C PHE A 501 27.04 -6.01 0.34
N GLU A 502 27.37 -5.25 1.42
CA GLU A 502 26.54 -4.13 1.88
C GLU A 502 26.61 -2.94 0.93
N GLU A 503 27.76 -2.64 0.33
CA GLU A 503 27.91 -1.55 -0.65
C GLU A 503 27.12 -1.85 -1.92
N ARG A 504 27.11 -3.12 -2.35
CA ARG A 504 26.38 -3.62 -3.53
C ARG A 504 24.92 -3.96 -3.24
N ALA A 505 24.42 -3.76 -2.02
CA ALA A 505 23.09 -4.21 -1.59
C ALA A 505 21.96 -3.78 -2.52
N ARG A 506 21.99 -2.55 -3.03
CA ARG A 506 20.96 -2.05 -3.95
C ARG A 506 21.04 -2.71 -5.32
N ASP A 507 22.24 -2.80 -5.91
CA ASP A 507 22.45 -3.45 -7.21
C ASP A 507 21.96 -4.90 -7.18
N LEU A 508 22.35 -5.64 -6.14
CA LEU A 508 21.91 -7.01 -5.94
C LEU A 508 20.39 -7.12 -5.79
N CYS A 509 19.77 -6.24 -4.98
CA CYS A 509 18.33 -6.24 -4.80
C CYS A 509 17.58 -5.84 -6.07
N ASP A 510 18.08 -4.90 -6.88
CA ASP A 510 17.51 -4.54 -8.17
C ASP A 510 17.49 -5.77 -9.10
N ARG A 511 18.60 -6.47 -9.21
CA ARG A 511 18.75 -7.64 -10.07
C ARG A 511 17.93 -8.83 -9.57
N LEU A 512 17.89 -9.05 -8.25
CA LEU A 512 17.02 -10.06 -7.65
C LEU A 512 15.53 -9.75 -7.90
N ALA A 513 15.11 -8.51 -7.74
CA ALA A 513 13.73 -8.11 -7.97
C ALA A 513 13.32 -8.29 -9.44
N LEU A 514 14.18 -7.89 -10.38
CA LEU A 514 13.95 -8.05 -11.80
C LEU A 514 13.87 -9.52 -12.20
N ALA A 515 14.77 -10.38 -11.70
CA ALA A 515 14.73 -11.82 -11.95
C ALA A 515 13.41 -12.44 -11.47
N LEU A 516 12.95 -12.04 -10.27
CA LEU A 516 11.71 -12.56 -9.70
C LEU A 516 10.48 -12.08 -10.46
N GLN A 517 10.40 -10.78 -10.78
CA GLN A 517 9.28 -10.25 -11.60
C GLN A 517 9.25 -10.93 -12.97
N ALA A 518 10.39 -11.03 -13.65
CA ALA A 518 10.49 -11.66 -14.96
C ALA A 518 10.06 -13.13 -14.91
N SER A 519 10.48 -13.89 -13.89
CA SER A 519 10.06 -15.28 -13.71
C SER A 519 8.53 -15.40 -13.55
N VAL A 520 7.92 -14.51 -12.77
CA VAL A 520 6.46 -14.51 -12.59
C VAL A 520 5.76 -14.12 -13.90
N MET A 521 6.27 -13.10 -14.62
CA MET A 521 5.71 -12.65 -15.90
C MET A 521 5.80 -13.72 -16.97
N VAL A 522 6.97 -14.32 -17.15
CA VAL A 522 7.21 -15.36 -18.17
C VAL A 522 6.31 -16.58 -18.01
N ARG A 523 6.02 -16.96 -16.77
CA ARG A 523 5.15 -18.11 -16.50
C ARG A 523 3.66 -17.81 -16.64
N ASN A 524 3.26 -16.55 -16.51
CA ASN A 524 1.86 -16.26 -16.19
C ASN A 524 1.24 -15.12 -17.01
N ALA A 525 2.02 -14.18 -17.53
CA ALA A 525 1.49 -13.10 -18.34
C ALA A 525 1.37 -13.52 -19.82
N PRO A 526 0.55 -12.83 -20.63
CA PRO A 526 0.57 -13.01 -22.07
C PRO A 526 1.99 -12.82 -22.66
N ALA A 527 2.32 -13.59 -23.70
CA ALA A 527 3.65 -13.57 -24.30
C ALA A 527 4.11 -12.14 -24.65
N ALA A 528 3.22 -11.29 -25.21
CA ALA A 528 3.54 -9.91 -25.54
C ALA A 528 4.05 -9.11 -24.32
N SER A 529 3.39 -9.23 -23.16
CA SER A 529 3.81 -8.57 -21.90
C SER A 529 5.10 -9.18 -21.35
N ALA A 530 5.19 -10.51 -21.31
CA ALA A 530 6.35 -11.23 -20.76
C ALA A 530 7.63 -10.95 -21.57
N ASP A 531 7.58 -11.06 -22.88
CA ASP A 531 8.71 -10.83 -23.77
C ASP A 531 9.13 -9.36 -23.76
N ALA A 532 8.17 -8.43 -23.76
CA ALA A 532 8.44 -7.00 -23.65
C ALA A 532 9.10 -6.66 -22.31
N PHE A 533 8.62 -7.21 -21.19
CA PHE A 533 9.24 -7.01 -19.89
C PHE A 533 10.69 -7.49 -19.87
N CYS A 534 10.95 -8.72 -20.32
CA CYS A 534 12.29 -9.28 -20.35
C CYS A 534 13.23 -8.47 -21.23
N ALA A 535 12.81 -8.11 -22.46
CA ALA A 535 13.61 -7.33 -23.39
C ALA A 535 13.90 -5.91 -22.86
N ALA A 536 12.92 -5.26 -22.23
CA ALA A 536 13.07 -3.91 -21.70
C ALA A 536 13.90 -3.86 -20.42
N ARG A 537 13.71 -4.81 -19.50
CA ARG A 537 14.28 -4.76 -18.14
C ARG A 537 15.56 -5.59 -17.95
N LEU A 538 15.72 -6.71 -18.65
CA LEU A 538 16.85 -7.62 -18.43
C LEU A 538 17.98 -7.42 -19.45
N GLU A 539 17.69 -7.00 -20.69
CA GLU A 539 18.71 -6.71 -21.70
C GLU A 539 19.28 -5.28 -21.63
N GLY A 540 18.85 -4.48 -20.64
CA GLY A 540 19.36 -3.12 -20.41
C GLY A 540 18.99 -2.08 -21.47
N ARG A 541 18.04 -2.40 -22.35
CA ARG A 541 17.68 -1.55 -23.50
C ARG A 541 16.61 -0.51 -23.19
N GLY A 542 15.94 -0.58 -22.03
CA GLY A 542 14.82 0.29 -21.64
C GLY A 542 14.93 0.89 -20.23
N ALA A 543 16.15 0.97 -19.66
CA ALA A 543 16.27 1.17 -18.22
C ALA A 543 16.37 2.65 -17.75
N ARG A 544 16.47 3.63 -18.65
CA ARG A 544 16.78 5.02 -18.24
C ARG A 544 15.54 5.89 -18.08
N ASN A 545 14.71 5.97 -19.11
CA ASN A 545 13.46 6.72 -19.11
C ASN A 545 12.32 5.85 -19.60
N TRP A 546 11.12 6.16 -19.17
CA TRP A 546 9.91 5.47 -19.62
C TRP A 546 9.72 5.62 -21.14
N GLY A 547 9.18 4.60 -21.77
CA GLY A 547 8.98 4.56 -23.21
C GLY A 547 10.22 4.26 -24.07
N ALA A 548 11.39 4.13 -23.46
CA ALA A 548 12.61 3.74 -24.16
C ALA A 548 12.66 2.22 -24.40
N LEU A 549 11.66 1.70 -25.10
CA LEU A 549 11.48 0.26 -25.33
C LEU A 549 12.25 -0.23 -26.57
N PRO A 550 12.72 -1.52 -26.59
CA PRO A 550 13.34 -2.14 -27.75
C PRO A 550 12.41 -2.21 -28.96
N LYS A 551 13.00 -2.34 -30.16
CA LYS A 551 12.24 -2.57 -31.40
C LYS A 551 11.62 -3.97 -31.43
N GLY A 552 10.49 -4.10 -32.14
CA GLY A 552 9.85 -5.39 -32.42
C GLY A 552 8.86 -5.87 -31.36
N LEU A 553 8.54 -5.05 -30.37
CA LEU A 553 7.53 -5.35 -29.35
C LEU A 553 6.12 -5.02 -29.84
N ASP A 554 5.13 -5.82 -29.44
CA ASP A 554 3.71 -5.53 -29.70
C ASP A 554 3.14 -4.56 -28.66
N LEU A 555 3.51 -3.29 -28.81
CA LEU A 555 3.08 -2.23 -27.90
C LEU A 555 1.56 -1.98 -27.94
N ALA A 556 0.93 -2.28 -29.08
CA ALA A 556 -0.51 -2.08 -29.24
C ALA A 556 -1.31 -3.08 -28.37
N GLU A 557 -0.90 -4.34 -28.35
CA GLU A 557 -1.56 -5.36 -27.52
C GLU A 557 -1.36 -5.08 -26.02
N ILE A 558 -0.17 -4.64 -25.61
CA ILE A 558 0.11 -4.26 -24.21
C ILE A 558 -0.80 -3.11 -23.77
N VAL A 559 -0.88 -2.04 -24.57
CA VAL A 559 -1.74 -0.88 -24.28
C VAL A 559 -3.21 -1.29 -24.24
N LYS A 560 -3.69 -2.06 -25.22
CA LYS A 560 -5.07 -2.56 -25.29
C LYS A 560 -5.45 -3.38 -24.06
N ARG A 561 -4.54 -4.25 -23.58
CA ARG A 561 -4.75 -5.07 -22.39
C ARG A 561 -4.89 -4.22 -21.12
N ALA A 562 -4.18 -3.13 -21.01
CA ALA A 562 -4.15 -2.25 -19.85
C ALA A 562 -5.26 -1.19 -19.82
N LEU A 563 -6.02 -1.01 -20.92
CA LEU A 563 -7.11 -0.03 -20.97
C LEU A 563 -8.15 -0.30 -19.87
N PRO A 564 -8.54 0.72 -19.09
CA PRO A 564 -9.68 0.61 -18.16
C PRO A 564 -10.98 0.43 -18.96
N ARG A 565 -11.84 -0.50 -18.51
CA ARG A 565 -13.10 -0.87 -19.17
C ARG A 565 -14.29 -0.64 -18.26
#